data_fd32a3726fbd4aecfce4b7e9ead8d7a2
#
_entry.id   fd32a3726fbd4aecfce4b7e9ead8d7a2
#
_cell.length_a   1.000
_cell.length_b   1.000
_cell.length_c   1.000
_cell.angle_alpha   90.00
_cell.angle_beta   90.00
_cell.angle_gamma   90.00
#
_symmetry.space_group_name_H-M   'P 1'
#
loop_
_entity.id
_entity.type
_entity.pdbx_description
1 polymer ?
#
loop_
_entity_poly.entity_id
_entity_poly.type
_entity_poly.pdbx_seq_one_letter_code
_entity_poly.pdbx_strand_id
1 'polypeptide(L)'
;MQKLTQKFILISLFLFILGGTSWFVNNLWRENQQQKATEEQLIKQLQEAKEAKNEATITRRISSQLEEIAYQQKEISDIQKQKAERQTRIADQMRINAEFEKERAVAAQQTALEAYAQMETQKEIAEAQKKEAVQAQLKADSLAHLALARSLGSQASTQFAAGYPDLARLLCYASWRFSAQNKENLYQPEIFNALSSTSEMSKQWNIHIGSIRDIICHSEAGKDYLVTASQYGEIALWQIHPSGNVTLKKGIIADSRYDFRRLQIDAERKGLIALSYSGQILYIDSLFHTTQIDLNLVAPIGIEYLSDAWVVACKSGEIFKISLTNGSSVLLYKHPHAITTFAKSRQEILLGDSQGGLFRLNPDGTTLELWKGIRQPITAIYKDQGIFALGYENGRIIIGNLEKGTMEELVGHLSRITCLQLVNKRLFTSSYDGTVRLWNLDKDNKVGSFVVAEQKNWIYVFRIENDRNLLITGNGKGELCISSISPEVMAETIREKLSRNFTKEEWNYYIGELSEYETFMQE
;
A
#
# COMPACT_ATOMS: atom_id res chain seq x y z
N MET A 1 64.73 -2.06 3.33
CA MET A 1 63.73 -2.67 2.41
C MET A 1 62.83 -3.71 3.11
N GLN A 2 63.37 -4.62 3.92
CA GLN A 2 62.55 -5.65 4.60
C GLN A 2 61.41 -5.13 5.53
N LYS A 3 61.58 -3.98 6.17
CA LYS A 3 60.55 -3.40 7.06
C LYS A 3 59.35 -2.76 6.33
N LEU A 4 59.53 -2.38 5.09
CA LEU A 4 58.47 -1.77 4.31
C LEU A 4 57.55 -2.83 3.68
N THR A 5 58.14 -3.91 3.21
CA THR A 5 57.41 -5.07 2.66
C THR A 5 56.58 -5.79 3.73
N GLN A 6 57.10 -5.90 4.96
CA GLN A 6 56.32 -6.47 6.05
C GLN A 6 55.08 -5.63 6.44
N LYS A 7 55.15 -4.31 6.41
CA LYS A 7 53.97 -3.46 6.68
C LYS A 7 52.93 -3.56 5.59
N PHE A 8 53.32 -3.70 4.34
CA PHE A 8 52.38 -3.85 3.22
C PHE A 8 51.66 -5.21 3.27
N ILE A 9 52.37 -6.26 3.58
CA ILE A 9 51.79 -7.60 3.74
C ILE A 9 50.81 -7.64 4.92
N LEU A 10 51.16 -6.97 6.03
CA LEU A 10 50.32 -6.92 7.23
C LEU A 10 49.00 -6.14 6.97
N ILE A 11 49.05 -5.05 6.22
CA ILE A 11 47.87 -4.25 5.91
C ILE A 11 46.96 -4.99 4.93
N SER A 12 47.53 -5.65 3.92
CA SER A 12 46.78 -6.47 2.99
C SER A 12 46.14 -7.69 3.69
N LEU A 13 46.85 -8.33 4.62
CA LEU A 13 46.32 -9.44 5.40
C LEU A 13 45.21 -8.99 6.36
N PHE A 14 45.34 -7.80 6.95
CA PHE A 14 44.33 -7.24 7.86
C PHE A 14 43.04 -6.91 7.15
N LEU A 15 43.10 -6.35 5.92
CA LEU A 15 41.94 -6.08 5.11
C LEU A 15 41.24 -7.35 4.62
N PHE A 16 42.03 -8.40 4.31
CA PHE A 16 41.47 -9.70 3.89
C PHE A 16 40.78 -10.42 5.07
N ILE A 17 41.32 -10.31 6.26
CA ILE A 17 40.76 -10.91 7.49
C ILE A 17 39.48 -10.18 7.88
N LEU A 18 39.41 -8.83 7.80
CA LEU A 18 38.23 -8.05 8.10
C LEU A 18 37.07 -8.32 7.10
N GLY A 19 37.40 -8.45 5.83
CA GLY A 19 36.40 -8.83 4.80
C GLY A 19 35.88 -10.26 4.99
N GLY A 20 36.79 -11.19 5.29
CA GLY A 20 36.48 -12.59 5.51
C GLY A 20 35.67 -12.84 6.79
N THR A 21 36.03 -12.17 7.87
CA THR A 21 35.29 -12.32 9.15
C THR A 21 33.90 -11.76 9.09
N SER A 22 33.71 -10.63 8.41
CA SER A 22 32.36 -10.03 8.22
C SER A 22 31.46 -10.95 7.39
N TRP A 23 32.00 -11.55 6.31
CA TRP A 23 31.26 -12.51 5.49
C TRP A 23 30.92 -13.79 6.27
N PHE A 24 31.90 -14.32 7.02
CA PHE A 24 31.77 -15.57 7.80
C PHE A 24 30.75 -15.42 8.93
N VAL A 25 30.79 -14.31 9.65
CA VAL A 25 29.84 -14.02 10.75
C VAL A 25 28.42 -13.82 10.19
N ASN A 26 28.30 -13.14 9.05
CA ASN A 26 26.99 -12.95 8.42
C ASN A 26 26.40 -14.26 7.85
N ASN A 27 27.27 -15.16 7.37
CA ASN A 27 26.84 -16.47 6.87
C ASN A 27 26.45 -17.42 8.02
N LEU A 28 27.21 -17.46 9.11
CA LEU A 28 26.89 -18.22 10.32
C LEU A 28 25.62 -17.72 11.02
N TRP A 29 25.39 -16.41 11.00
CA TRP A 29 24.17 -15.85 11.55
C TRP A 29 22.94 -16.24 10.73
N ARG A 30 23.08 -16.28 9.39
CA ARG A 30 22.01 -16.73 8.48
C ARG A 30 21.68 -18.22 8.67
N GLU A 31 22.69 -19.09 8.74
CA GLU A 31 22.48 -20.51 8.96
C GLU A 31 21.81 -20.80 10.32
N ASN A 32 22.23 -20.10 11.36
CA ASN A 32 21.66 -20.27 12.70
C ASN A 32 20.20 -19.77 12.79
N GLN A 33 19.85 -18.70 12.04
CA GLN A 33 18.46 -18.23 11.95
C GLN A 33 17.59 -19.19 11.13
N GLN A 34 18.16 -19.77 10.07
CA GLN A 34 17.43 -20.77 9.26
C GLN A 34 17.18 -22.06 10.05
N GLN A 35 18.15 -22.54 10.82
CA GLN A 35 17.97 -23.74 11.64
C GLN A 35 16.94 -23.54 12.74
N LYS A 36 16.97 -22.41 13.46
CA LYS A 36 15.97 -22.10 14.49
C LYS A 36 14.56 -21.92 13.92
N ALA A 37 14.44 -21.22 12.79
CA ALA A 37 13.15 -21.07 12.13
C ALA A 37 12.57 -22.41 11.66
N THR A 38 13.45 -23.33 11.24
CA THR A 38 13.02 -24.67 10.79
C THR A 38 12.61 -25.57 11.98
N GLU A 39 13.32 -25.47 13.09
CA GLU A 39 13.02 -26.24 14.31
C GLU A 39 11.74 -25.77 14.99
N GLU A 40 11.53 -24.47 15.11
CA GLU A 40 10.28 -23.90 15.62
C GLU A 40 9.09 -24.20 14.70
N GLN A 41 9.35 -24.19 13.38
CA GLN A 41 8.33 -24.55 12.39
C GLN A 41 7.91 -26.01 12.49
N LEU A 42 8.87 -26.92 12.79
CA LEU A 42 8.60 -28.35 12.94
C LEU A 42 7.81 -28.66 14.22
N ILE A 43 8.13 -28.00 15.31
CA ILE A 43 7.42 -28.12 16.59
C ILE A 43 5.96 -27.62 16.46
N LYS A 44 5.79 -26.53 15.71
CA LYS A 44 4.47 -25.96 15.45
C LYS A 44 3.59 -26.86 14.56
N GLN A 45 4.18 -27.50 13.55
CA GLN A 45 3.48 -28.47 12.70
C GLN A 45 3.00 -29.70 13.47
N LEU A 46 3.70 -30.11 14.53
CA LEU A 46 3.31 -31.24 15.38
C LEU A 46 2.13 -30.90 16.32
N GLN A 47 2.04 -29.63 16.70
CA GLN A 47 0.96 -29.12 17.55
C GLN A 47 -0.31 -28.82 16.75
N GLU A 48 -0.17 -28.37 15.53
CA GLU A 48 -1.26 -27.98 14.62
C GLU A 48 -1.98 -29.16 13.95
N ALA A 49 -1.37 -30.36 13.92
CA ALA A 49 -2.01 -31.60 13.47
C ALA A 49 -3.21 -32.02 14.35
N LYS A 50 -3.38 -31.39 15.50
CA LYS A 50 -4.52 -31.67 16.41
C LYS A 50 -5.72 -30.73 16.24
N GLU A 51 -5.62 -29.64 15.52
CA GLU A 51 -6.70 -28.64 15.36
C GLU A 51 -7.19 -28.47 13.91
N ALA A 52 -7.13 -29.50 13.12
CA ALA A 52 -7.27 -29.57 11.66
C ALA A 52 -8.65 -29.20 11.05
N LYS A 53 -9.34 -28.21 11.53
CA LYS A 53 -10.59 -27.75 10.87
C LYS A 53 -10.60 -26.28 10.40
N ASN A 54 -9.55 -25.49 10.75
CA ASN A 54 -9.43 -24.10 10.31
C ASN A 54 -8.22 -23.82 9.38
N GLU A 55 -7.53 -24.88 8.94
CA GLU A 55 -6.17 -24.80 8.37
C GLU A 55 -6.05 -24.31 6.93
N ALA A 56 -7.05 -24.49 6.09
CA ALA A 56 -6.91 -24.22 4.65
C ALA A 56 -6.63 -22.73 4.31
N THR A 57 -7.08 -21.82 5.16
CA THR A 57 -6.92 -20.37 4.92
C THR A 57 -5.58 -19.84 5.45
N ILE A 58 -5.10 -20.42 6.54
CA ILE A 58 -3.83 -20.03 7.19
C ILE A 58 -2.65 -20.52 6.36
N THR A 59 -2.70 -21.75 5.88
CA THR A 59 -1.62 -22.36 5.09
C THR A 59 -1.39 -21.61 3.77
N ARG A 60 -2.48 -21.12 3.14
CA ARG A 60 -2.37 -20.35 1.90
C ARG A 60 -1.72 -18.97 2.11
N ARG A 61 -1.99 -18.35 3.26
CA ARG A 61 -1.40 -17.06 3.65
C ARG A 61 0.08 -17.19 4.00
N ILE A 62 0.45 -18.26 4.69
CA ILE A 62 1.85 -18.56 5.03
C ILE A 62 2.65 -18.90 3.76
N SER A 63 2.08 -19.63 2.81
CA SER A 63 2.75 -19.98 1.55
C SER A 63 3.07 -18.74 0.71
N SER A 64 2.15 -17.78 0.58
CA SER A 64 2.41 -16.55 -0.18
C SER A 64 3.46 -15.64 0.50
N GLN A 65 3.49 -15.62 1.84
CA GLN A 65 4.52 -14.89 2.58
C GLN A 65 5.90 -15.55 2.45
N LEU A 66 5.95 -16.89 2.41
CA LEU A 66 7.20 -17.62 2.19
C LEU A 66 7.75 -17.45 0.77
N GLU A 67 6.87 -17.39 -0.24
CA GLU A 67 7.28 -17.09 -1.63
C GLU A 67 7.88 -15.68 -1.75
N GLU A 68 7.28 -14.69 -1.10
CA GLU A 68 7.79 -13.31 -1.08
C GLU A 68 9.18 -13.22 -0.40
N ILE A 69 9.33 -13.88 0.74
CA ILE A 69 10.62 -13.96 1.45
C ILE A 69 11.68 -14.68 0.61
N ALA A 70 11.31 -15.77 -0.06
CA ALA A 70 12.22 -16.51 -0.93
C ALA A 70 12.65 -15.70 -2.16
N TYR A 71 11.74 -14.89 -2.72
CA TYR A 71 12.05 -13.99 -3.83
C TYR A 71 13.04 -12.90 -3.43
N GLN A 72 12.80 -12.26 -2.29
CA GLN A 72 13.70 -11.23 -1.75
C GLN A 72 15.08 -11.78 -1.37
N GLN A 73 15.13 -13.01 -0.81
CA GLN A 73 16.42 -13.69 -0.53
C GLN A 73 17.21 -13.97 -1.81
N LYS A 74 16.51 -14.33 -2.90
CA LYS A 74 17.15 -14.56 -4.19
C LYS A 74 17.74 -13.26 -4.76
N GLU A 75 17.01 -12.16 -4.69
CA GLU A 75 17.48 -10.85 -5.16
C GLU A 75 18.71 -10.36 -4.38
N ILE A 76 18.70 -10.54 -3.06
CA ILE A 76 19.87 -10.22 -2.21
C ILE A 76 21.08 -11.10 -2.55
N SER A 77 20.86 -12.40 -2.81
CA SER A 77 21.92 -13.33 -3.21
C SER A 77 22.54 -12.96 -4.57
N ASP A 78 21.71 -12.56 -5.53
CA ASP A 78 22.16 -12.16 -6.88
C ASP A 78 22.99 -10.85 -6.83
N ILE A 79 22.59 -9.89 -5.99
CA ILE A 79 23.35 -8.66 -5.74
C ILE A 79 24.71 -8.96 -5.08
N GLN A 80 24.74 -9.91 -4.15
CA GLN A 80 26.00 -10.31 -3.49
C GLN A 80 26.95 -11.05 -4.44
N LYS A 81 26.40 -11.88 -5.35
CA LYS A 81 27.18 -12.56 -6.38
C LYS A 81 27.83 -11.58 -7.35
N GLN A 82 27.07 -10.56 -7.81
CA GLN A 82 27.63 -9.50 -8.65
C GLN A 82 28.75 -8.70 -7.95
N LYS A 83 28.64 -8.48 -6.63
CA LYS A 83 29.69 -7.81 -5.85
C LYS A 83 30.96 -8.65 -5.74
N ALA A 84 30.83 -9.97 -5.50
CA ALA A 84 31.96 -10.88 -5.43
C ALA A 84 32.69 -11.01 -6.78
N GLU A 85 31.95 -11.11 -7.88
CA GLU A 85 32.53 -11.16 -9.24
C GLU A 85 33.26 -9.85 -9.60
N ARG A 86 32.76 -8.70 -9.12
CA ARG A 86 33.42 -7.40 -9.31
C ARG A 86 34.72 -7.31 -8.53
N GLN A 87 34.78 -7.84 -7.30
CA GLN A 87 36.01 -7.89 -6.50
C GLN A 87 37.08 -8.82 -7.09
N THR A 88 36.65 -9.94 -7.68
CA THR A 88 37.56 -10.88 -8.34
C THR A 88 38.21 -10.25 -9.58
N ARG A 89 37.44 -9.52 -10.40
CA ARG A 89 37.99 -8.78 -11.55
C ARG A 89 38.98 -7.69 -11.14
N ILE A 90 38.70 -6.98 -10.03
CA ILE A 90 39.61 -5.96 -9.49
C ILE A 90 40.90 -6.60 -8.99
N ALA A 91 40.84 -7.77 -8.33
CA ALA A 91 42.02 -8.51 -7.85
C ALA A 91 42.90 -9.03 -9.01
N ASP A 92 42.26 -9.53 -10.08
CA ASP A 92 42.99 -9.98 -11.29
C ASP A 92 43.65 -8.82 -12.03
N GLN A 93 42.98 -7.66 -12.09
CA GLN A 93 43.54 -6.47 -12.72
C GLN A 93 44.72 -5.90 -11.91
N MET A 94 44.63 -5.96 -10.58
CA MET A 94 45.76 -5.59 -9.69
C MET A 94 46.96 -6.53 -9.84
N ARG A 95 46.70 -7.84 -10.05
CA ARG A 95 47.77 -8.82 -10.27
C ARG A 95 48.51 -8.58 -11.58
N ILE A 96 47.75 -8.26 -12.66
CA ILE A 96 48.32 -7.93 -13.98
C ILE A 96 49.17 -6.65 -13.90
N ASN A 97 48.70 -5.63 -13.17
CA ASN A 97 49.45 -4.39 -12.99
C ASN A 97 50.74 -4.60 -12.16
N ALA A 98 50.69 -5.46 -11.14
CA ALA A 98 51.87 -5.79 -10.34
C ALA A 98 52.95 -6.56 -11.13
N GLU A 99 52.55 -7.44 -12.07
CA GLU A 99 53.51 -8.11 -12.97
C GLU A 99 54.16 -7.10 -13.95
N PHE A 100 53.36 -6.15 -14.47
CA PHE A 100 53.87 -5.11 -15.36
C PHE A 100 54.82 -4.11 -14.72
N GLU A 101 54.63 -3.81 -13.41
CA GLU A 101 55.54 -2.96 -12.65
C GLU A 101 56.84 -3.67 -12.29
N LYS A 102 56.81 -5.01 -12.13
CA LYS A 102 58.03 -5.80 -11.87
C LYS A 102 58.99 -5.77 -13.06
N GLU A 103 58.51 -5.78 -14.29
CA GLU A 103 59.31 -5.61 -15.47
C GLU A 103 59.84 -4.18 -15.66
N ARG A 104 59.05 -3.18 -15.23
CA ARG A 104 59.44 -1.77 -15.29
C ARG A 104 60.44 -1.35 -14.18
N ALA A 105 60.38 -1.96 -13.00
CA ALA A 105 61.31 -1.67 -11.91
C ALA A 105 62.77 -2.02 -12.26
N VAL A 106 62.98 -2.89 -13.22
CA VAL A 106 64.31 -3.23 -13.76
C VAL A 106 64.84 -2.15 -14.73
N ALA A 107 63.95 -1.36 -15.31
CA ALA A 107 64.32 -0.33 -16.29
C ALA A 107 64.47 1.09 -15.70
N ALA A 108 64.12 1.30 -14.44
CA ALA A 108 64.00 2.65 -13.89
C ALA A 108 65.00 2.95 -12.77
N GLN A 109 66.22 3.15 -13.15
CA GLN A 109 67.21 3.89 -12.33
C GLN A 109 67.07 5.44 -12.49
N GLN A 110 66.01 5.85 -13.16
CA GLN A 110 65.72 7.27 -13.42
C GLN A 110 64.36 7.65 -12.81
N THR A 111 64.39 8.40 -11.81
CA THR A 111 63.38 9.37 -11.38
C THR A 111 62.76 9.19 -10.00
N ALA A 112 63.27 9.91 -9.06
CA ALA A 112 62.61 10.24 -7.81
C ALA A 112 61.30 11.04 -8.01
N LEU A 113 61.10 11.63 -9.20
CA LEU A 113 59.88 12.40 -9.52
C LEU A 113 58.67 11.50 -9.86
N GLU A 114 58.93 10.37 -10.52
CA GLU A 114 57.87 9.43 -10.88
C GLU A 114 57.34 8.67 -9.64
N ALA A 115 58.21 8.40 -8.66
CA ALA A 115 57.82 7.79 -7.40
C ALA A 115 56.83 8.70 -6.58
N TYR A 116 57.01 10.02 -6.66
CA TYR A 116 56.11 10.96 -5.96
C TYR A 116 54.73 11.04 -6.63
N ALA A 117 54.67 11.08 -7.96
CA ALA A 117 53.42 11.04 -8.70
C ALA A 117 52.66 9.72 -8.53
N GLN A 118 53.40 8.60 -8.43
CA GLN A 118 52.80 7.29 -8.14
C GLN A 118 52.23 7.19 -6.72
N MET A 119 52.91 7.80 -5.73
CA MET A 119 52.38 7.87 -4.37
C MET A 119 51.11 8.71 -4.25
N GLU A 120 51.00 9.79 -5.03
CA GLU A 120 49.81 10.65 -5.03
C GLU A 120 48.60 9.93 -5.68
N THR A 121 48.84 9.23 -6.79
CA THR A 121 47.79 8.37 -7.42
C THR A 121 47.37 7.20 -6.54
N GLN A 122 48.29 6.57 -5.82
CA GLN A 122 47.95 5.49 -4.87
C GLN A 122 47.17 6.01 -3.67
N LYS A 123 47.45 7.23 -3.22
CA LYS A 123 46.71 7.89 -2.15
C LYS A 123 45.28 8.20 -2.60
N GLU A 124 45.11 8.72 -3.82
CA GLU A 124 43.78 8.97 -4.38
C GLU A 124 42.97 7.68 -4.57
N ILE A 125 43.61 6.62 -5.06
CA ILE A 125 42.95 5.30 -5.19
C ILE A 125 42.56 4.73 -3.82
N ALA A 126 43.46 4.84 -2.82
CA ALA A 126 43.15 4.37 -1.46
C ALA A 126 42.06 5.20 -0.78
N GLU A 127 42.01 6.51 -1.02
CA GLU A 127 40.93 7.38 -0.54
C GLU A 127 39.60 7.06 -1.26
N ALA A 128 39.62 6.80 -2.56
CA ALA A 128 38.45 6.38 -3.31
C ALA A 128 37.92 5.01 -2.83
N GLN A 129 38.81 4.04 -2.63
CA GLN A 129 38.45 2.71 -2.09
C GLN A 129 37.91 2.79 -0.66
N LYS A 130 38.51 3.65 0.19
CA LYS A 130 38.01 3.92 1.53
C LYS A 130 36.61 4.51 1.50
N LYS A 131 36.37 5.46 0.60
CA LYS A 131 35.04 6.07 0.39
C LYS A 131 34.01 5.05 -0.07
N GLU A 132 34.38 4.19 -1.00
CA GLU A 132 33.49 3.10 -1.50
C GLU A 132 33.21 2.06 -0.41
N ALA A 133 34.22 1.67 0.38
CA ALA A 133 34.04 0.77 1.51
C ALA A 133 33.12 1.35 2.60
N VAL A 134 33.28 2.63 2.92
CA VAL A 134 32.40 3.32 3.88
C VAL A 134 30.97 3.40 3.35
N GLN A 135 30.78 3.69 2.08
CA GLN A 135 29.43 3.70 1.48
C GLN A 135 28.80 2.30 1.46
N ALA A 136 29.60 1.28 1.16
CA ALA A 136 29.15 -0.11 1.20
C ALA A 136 28.76 -0.56 2.62
N GLN A 137 29.54 -0.15 3.62
CA GLN A 137 29.23 -0.41 5.02
C GLN A 137 27.93 0.26 5.45
N LEU A 138 27.76 1.56 5.18
CA LEU A 138 26.53 2.29 5.49
C LEU A 138 25.29 1.67 4.83
N LYS A 139 25.45 1.19 3.60
CA LYS A 139 24.36 0.50 2.90
C LYS A 139 24.05 -0.87 3.51
N ALA A 140 25.07 -1.61 3.93
CA ALA A 140 24.90 -2.90 4.60
C ALA A 140 24.21 -2.72 5.96
N ASP A 141 24.59 -1.70 6.73
CA ASP A 141 23.99 -1.39 8.02
C ASP A 141 22.50 -0.99 7.85
N SER A 142 22.20 -0.15 6.85
CA SER A 142 20.81 0.21 6.53
C SER A 142 19.96 -1.02 6.17
N LEU A 143 20.49 -1.92 5.33
CA LEU A 143 19.79 -3.16 4.97
C LEU A 143 19.60 -4.10 6.17
N ALA A 144 20.57 -4.16 7.08
CA ALA A 144 20.45 -4.96 8.29
C ALA A 144 19.35 -4.42 9.23
N HIS A 145 19.26 -3.09 9.39
CA HIS A 145 18.19 -2.47 10.17
C HIS A 145 16.81 -2.69 9.56
N LEU A 146 16.69 -2.62 8.22
CA LEU A 146 15.44 -2.90 7.54
C LEU A 146 15.02 -4.38 7.71
N ALA A 147 15.96 -5.31 7.58
CA ALA A 147 15.69 -6.73 7.80
C ALA A 147 15.25 -7.00 9.25
N LEU A 148 15.90 -6.36 10.21
CA LEU A 148 15.48 -6.41 11.62
C LEU A 148 14.08 -5.86 11.80
N ALA A 149 13.78 -4.67 11.28
CA ALA A 149 12.48 -4.06 11.41
C ALA A 149 11.35 -4.96 10.86
N ARG A 150 11.54 -5.57 9.70
CA ARG A 150 10.58 -6.53 9.13
C ARG A 150 10.43 -7.78 10.00
N SER A 151 11.53 -8.32 10.49
CA SER A 151 11.52 -9.47 11.40
C SER A 151 10.71 -9.18 12.67
N LEU A 152 10.97 -8.02 13.29
CA LEU A 152 10.25 -7.57 14.48
C LEU A 152 8.74 -7.38 14.19
N GLY A 153 8.38 -6.82 13.03
CA GLY A 153 6.99 -6.69 12.61
C GLY A 153 6.29 -8.04 12.46
N SER A 154 6.92 -9.00 11.80
CA SER A 154 6.39 -10.36 11.68
C SER A 154 6.21 -11.04 13.03
N GLN A 155 7.19 -10.89 13.92
CA GLN A 155 7.14 -11.43 15.28
C GLN A 155 6.03 -10.76 16.11
N ALA A 156 5.88 -9.42 15.99
CA ALA A 156 4.81 -8.68 16.64
C ALA A 156 3.43 -9.23 16.28
N SER A 157 3.17 -9.44 14.98
CA SER A 157 1.92 -10.01 14.50
C SER A 157 1.68 -11.43 15.07
N THR A 158 2.73 -12.23 15.14
CA THR A 158 2.67 -13.60 15.68
C THR A 158 2.36 -13.58 17.18
N GLN A 159 3.06 -12.75 17.96
CA GLN A 159 2.84 -12.62 19.39
C GLN A 159 1.45 -12.07 19.72
N PHE A 160 0.96 -11.10 18.92
CA PHE A 160 -0.38 -10.59 19.08
C PHE A 160 -1.45 -11.67 18.87
N ALA A 161 -1.31 -12.45 17.79
CA ALA A 161 -2.20 -13.58 17.50
C ALA A 161 -2.14 -14.70 18.55
N ALA A 162 -0.96 -14.87 19.19
CA ALA A 162 -0.76 -15.84 20.28
C ALA A 162 -1.31 -15.36 21.64
N GLY A 163 -1.81 -14.11 21.74
CA GLY A 163 -2.40 -13.56 22.96
C GLY A 163 -1.38 -12.91 23.91
N TYR A 164 -0.22 -12.48 23.39
CA TYR A 164 0.80 -11.72 24.14
C TYR A 164 0.85 -10.25 23.68
N PRO A 165 -0.19 -9.42 23.96
CA PRO A 165 -0.31 -8.08 23.39
C PRO A 165 0.79 -7.12 23.85
N ASP A 166 1.29 -7.24 25.10
CA ASP A 166 2.32 -6.34 25.61
C ASP A 166 3.66 -6.52 24.89
N LEU A 167 4.09 -7.76 24.69
CA LEU A 167 5.28 -8.07 23.90
C LEU A 167 5.09 -7.69 22.44
N ALA A 168 3.92 -7.97 21.88
CA ALA A 168 3.59 -7.62 20.50
C ALA A 168 3.68 -6.11 20.25
N ARG A 169 3.16 -5.27 21.16
CA ARG A 169 3.25 -3.81 21.05
C ARG A 169 4.68 -3.31 21.12
N LEU A 170 5.51 -3.88 22.00
CA LEU A 170 6.94 -3.55 22.09
C LEU A 170 7.67 -3.87 20.79
N LEU A 171 7.50 -5.08 20.27
CA LEU A 171 8.12 -5.53 19.01
C LEU A 171 7.63 -4.67 17.83
N CYS A 172 6.35 -4.36 17.78
CA CYS A 172 5.76 -3.53 16.74
C CYS A 172 6.29 -2.10 16.76
N TYR A 173 6.34 -1.48 17.94
CA TYR A 173 6.89 -0.13 18.08
C TYR A 173 8.37 -0.07 17.73
N ALA A 174 9.16 -1.06 18.15
CA ALA A 174 10.55 -1.20 17.74
C ALA A 174 10.70 -1.34 16.22
N SER A 175 9.88 -2.19 15.58
CA SER A 175 9.84 -2.38 14.12
C SER A 175 9.62 -1.05 13.39
N TRP A 176 8.60 -0.28 13.80
CA TRP A 176 8.33 1.04 13.24
C TRP A 176 9.47 2.02 13.46
N ARG A 177 10.02 2.08 14.69
CA ARG A 177 11.07 3.02 15.07
C ARG A 177 12.34 2.80 14.24
N PHE A 178 12.80 1.56 14.08
CA PHE A 178 13.96 1.25 13.25
C PHE A 178 13.75 1.60 11.79
N SER A 179 12.57 1.37 11.23
CA SER A 179 12.25 1.79 9.87
C SER A 179 12.19 3.31 9.72
N ALA A 180 11.57 4.02 10.65
CA ALA A 180 11.42 5.46 10.61
C ALA A 180 12.77 6.18 10.76
N GLN A 181 13.66 5.72 11.64
CA GLN A 181 15.01 6.26 11.83
C GLN A 181 15.86 6.16 10.55
N ASN A 182 15.69 5.09 9.79
CA ASN A 182 16.43 4.85 8.54
C ASN A 182 15.72 5.45 7.31
N LYS A 183 14.63 6.24 7.49
CA LYS A 183 13.83 6.85 6.41
C LYS A 183 13.30 5.83 5.39
N GLU A 184 13.05 4.62 5.85
CA GLU A 184 12.55 3.54 5.02
C GLU A 184 11.04 3.68 4.74
N ASN A 185 10.59 2.98 3.72
CA ASN A 185 9.16 2.96 3.40
C ASN A 185 8.38 2.18 4.48
N LEU A 186 7.62 2.91 5.30
CA LEU A 186 6.79 2.35 6.38
C LEU A 186 5.60 1.50 5.88
N TYR A 187 5.31 1.54 4.58
CA TYR A 187 4.29 0.71 3.93
C TYR A 187 4.86 -0.63 3.44
N GLN A 188 5.72 -1.25 4.27
CA GLN A 188 6.13 -2.64 4.10
C GLN A 188 5.07 -3.55 4.73
N PRO A 189 4.71 -4.69 4.09
CA PRO A 189 3.64 -5.56 4.58
C PRO A 189 3.80 -5.99 6.03
N GLU A 190 5.00 -6.41 6.41
CA GLU A 190 5.30 -6.93 7.75
C GLU A 190 5.13 -5.85 8.83
N ILE A 191 5.57 -4.63 8.53
CA ILE A 191 5.50 -3.48 9.45
C ILE A 191 4.06 -2.98 9.54
N PHE A 192 3.42 -2.75 8.37
CA PHE A 192 2.06 -2.23 8.32
C PHE A 192 1.04 -3.18 8.97
N ASN A 193 1.12 -4.48 8.69
CA ASN A 193 0.22 -5.47 9.27
C ASN A 193 0.39 -5.58 10.79
N ALA A 194 1.62 -5.49 11.29
CA ALA A 194 1.88 -5.44 12.71
C ALA A 194 1.26 -4.19 13.35
N LEU A 195 1.48 -3.01 12.77
CA LEU A 195 0.90 -1.75 13.26
C LEU A 195 -0.63 -1.80 13.23
N SER A 196 -1.22 -2.27 12.15
CA SER A 196 -2.67 -2.37 12.00
C SER A 196 -3.31 -3.30 13.03
N SER A 197 -2.71 -4.46 13.29
CA SER A 197 -3.23 -5.44 14.24
C SER A 197 -3.04 -5.03 15.69
N THR A 198 -1.84 -4.53 16.05
CA THR A 198 -1.50 -4.24 17.46
C THR A 198 -2.02 -2.88 17.95
N SER A 199 -2.24 -1.91 17.06
CA SER A 199 -2.83 -0.62 17.42
C SER A 199 -4.30 -0.74 17.83
N GLU A 200 -5.01 -1.75 17.31
CA GLU A 200 -6.46 -1.96 17.55
C GLU A 200 -7.30 -0.75 17.14
N MET A 201 -6.85 -0.01 16.12
CA MET A 201 -7.54 1.19 15.64
C MET A 201 -8.69 0.87 14.67
N SER A 202 -8.83 -0.38 14.25
CA SER A 202 -9.96 -0.78 13.40
C SER A 202 -11.23 -0.90 14.22
N LYS A 203 -12.30 -0.24 13.75
CA LYS A 203 -13.64 -0.26 14.35
C LYS A 203 -14.66 -0.67 13.31
N GLN A 204 -15.66 -1.43 13.75
CA GLN A 204 -16.73 -1.93 12.90
C GLN A 204 -18.08 -1.66 13.52
N TRP A 205 -19.06 -1.28 12.69
CA TRP A 205 -20.45 -1.06 13.07
C TRP A 205 -21.36 -1.81 12.11
N ASN A 206 -22.31 -2.56 12.65
CA ASN A 206 -23.41 -3.17 11.91
C ASN A 206 -24.59 -2.21 11.96
N ILE A 207 -24.78 -1.39 10.95
CA ILE A 207 -25.81 -0.35 10.95
C ILE A 207 -26.87 -0.56 9.89
N HIS A 208 -26.49 -1.14 8.75
CA HIS A 208 -27.41 -1.40 7.65
C HIS A 208 -27.77 -2.88 7.59
N ILE A 209 -29.01 -3.17 7.25
CA ILE A 209 -29.47 -4.52 6.95
C ILE A 209 -28.94 -4.96 5.57
N GLY A 210 -28.93 -4.01 4.62
CA GLY A 210 -28.44 -4.22 3.26
C GLY A 210 -26.99 -3.85 3.08
N SER A 211 -26.38 -4.32 2.00
CA SER A 211 -25.00 -3.96 1.64
C SER A 211 -24.83 -2.44 1.50
N ILE A 212 -23.75 -1.89 2.04
CA ILE A 212 -23.39 -0.47 1.87
C ILE A 212 -22.91 -0.27 0.43
N ARG A 213 -23.61 0.57 -0.31
CA ARG A 213 -23.40 0.78 -1.75
C ARG A 213 -22.59 2.01 -2.06
N ASP A 214 -22.72 3.06 -1.27
CA ASP A 214 -21.92 4.25 -1.42
C ASP A 214 -21.64 4.93 -0.07
N ILE A 215 -20.53 5.64 -0.03
CA ILE A 215 -20.04 6.39 1.10
C ILE A 215 -19.53 7.73 0.60
N ILE A 216 -19.96 8.82 1.20
CA ILE A 216 -19.38 10.14 0.93
C ILE A 216 -18.94 10.81 2.22
N CYS A 217 -17.86 11.58 2.14
CA CYS A 217 -17.41 12.47 3.19
C CYS A 217 -17.77 13.91 2.81
N HIS A 218 -18.24 14.69 3.78
CA HIS A 218 -18.63 16.08 3.60
C HIS A 218 -18.24 16.90 4.81
N SER A 219 -17.69 18.09 4.56
CA SER A 219 -17.35 19.05 5.61
C SER A 219 -18.31 20.21 5.59
N GLU A 220 -18.96 20.49 6.71
CA GLU A 220 -19.88 21.60 6.87
C GLU A 220 -19.68 22.29 8.20
N ALA A 221 -19.58 23.63 8.17
CA ALA A 221 -19.42 24.46 9.37
C ALA A 221 -18.28 24.00 10.30
N GLY A 222 -17.15 23.54 9.73
CA GLY A 222 -15.98 23.05 10.48
C GLY A 222 -16.18 21.68 11.14
N LYS A 223 -17.21 20.94 10.75
CA LYS A 223 -17.46 19.57 11.17
C LYS A 223 -17.46 18.65 9.97
N ASP A 224 -16.84 17.49 10.14
CA ASP A 224 -16.77 16.48 9.10
C ASP A 224 -17.79 15.40 9.35
N TYR A 225 -18.50 15.08 8.29
CA TYR A 225 -19.57 14.10 8.27
C TYR A 225 -19.27 12.99 7.26
N LEU A 226 -19.76 11.82 7.58
CA LEU A 226 -19.81 10.67 6.70
C LEU A 226 -21.27 10.31 6.48
N VAL A 227 -21.63 10.06 5.23
CA VAL A 227 -22.96 9.54 4.87
C VAL A 227 -22.80 8.20 4.20
N THR A 228 -23.57 7.23 4.66
CA THR A 228 -23.61 5.87 4.11
C THR A 228 -24.98 5.56 3.55
N ALA A 229 -25.04 4.89 2.39
CA ALA A 229 -26.28 4.44 1.78
C ALA A 229 -26.25 2.94 1.49
N SER A 230 -27.37 2.26 1.73
CA SER A 230 -27.49 0.81 1.57
C SER A 230 -28.44 0.39 0.44
N GLN A 231 -28.31 -0.89 0.07
CA GLN A 231 -29.16 -1.55 -0.91
C GLN A 231 -30.64 -1.62 -0.47
N TYR A 232 -30.93 -1.66 0.82
CA TYR A 232 -32.28 -1.75 1.32
C TYR A 232 -32.85 -0.41 1.79
N GLY A 233 -32.39 0.67 1.14
CA GLY A 233 -32.98 2.00 1.28
C GLY A 233 -32.65 2.71 2.58
N GLU A 234 -31.56 2.34 3.22
CA GLU A 234 -31.13 2.98 4.45
C GLU A 234 -30.05 4.02 4.17
N ILE A 235 -30.19 5.19 4.77
CA ILE A 235 -29.16 6.26 4.76
C ILE A 235 -28.89 6.65 6.21
N ALA A 236 -27.60 6.70 6.57
CA ALA A 236 -27.17 7.09 7.89
C ALA A 236 -26.11 8.20 7.83
N LEU A 237 -26.21 9.15 8.76
CA LEU A 237 -25.29 10.25 8.96
C LEU A 237 -24.40 9.98 10.17
N TRP A 238 -23.14 10.15 10.00
CA TRP A 238 -22.11 9.99 11.02
C TRP A 238 -21.32 11.29 11.16
N GLN A 239 -20.78 11.54 12.32
CA GLN A 239 -19.82 12.61 12.54
C GLN A 239 -18.41 12.01 12.68
N ILE A 240 -17.45 12.56 11.96
CA ILE A 240 -16.04 12.27 12.13
C ILE A 240 -15.46 13.31 13.09
N HIS A 241 -14.90 12.84 14.19
CA HIS A 241 -14.27 13.71 15.20
C HIS A 241 -12.81 13.99 14.84
N PRO A 242 -12.21 15.10 15.33
CA PRO A 242 -10.79 15.41 15.09
C PRO A 242 -9.84 14.28 15.52
N SER A 243 -10.21 13.50 16.52
CA SER A 243 -9.46 12.31 16.97
C SER A 243 -9.53 11.11 16.02
N GLY A 244 -10.23 11.22 14.88
CA GLY A 244 -10.51 10.10 14.00
C GLY A 244 -11.62 9.15 14.47
N ASN A 245 -12.18 9.37 15.65
CA ASN A 245 -13.36 8.62 16.08
C ASN A 245 -14.59 9.01 15.27
N VAL A 246 -15.45 8.01 14.98
CA VAL A 246 -16.69 8.22 14.23
C VAL A 246 -17.86 7.80 15.10
N THR A 247 -18.90 8.64 15.13
CA THR A 247 -20.12 8.39 15.88
C THR A 247 -21.34 8.54 14.99
N LEU A 248 -22.30 7.61 15.10
CA LEU A 248 -23.59 7.72 14.43
C LEU A 248 -24.34 8.92 14.97
N LYS A 249 -24.74 9.83 14.10
CA LYS A 249 -25.56 11.00 14.44
C LYS A 249 -27.05 10.73 14.25
N LYS A 250 -27.42 10.15 13.11
CA LYS A 250 -28.83 10.00 12.73
C LYS A 250 -28.97 8.92 11.65
N GLY A 251 -29.95 8.03 11.79
CA GLY A 251 -30.55 7.34 10.66
C GLY A 251 -31.46 8.32 9.93
N ILE A 252 -31.19 8.62 8.65
CA ILE A 252 -31.97 9.59 7.90
C ILE A 252 -33.24 8.94 7.37
N ILE A 253 -33.10 7.78 6.75
CA ILE A 253 -34.20 6.99 6.18
C ILE A 253 -33.89 5.49 6.28
N ALA A 254 -34.94 4.69 6.41
CA ALA A 254 -34.94 3.24 6.27
C ALA A 254 -36.21 2.83 5.53
N ASP A 255 -36.16 2.74 4.21
CA ASP A 255 -37.30 2.43 3.34
C ASP A 255 -36.87 1.48 2.22
N SER A 256 -37.23 0.22 2.35
CA SER A 256 -36.84 -0.87 1.46
C SER A 256 -37.37 -0.76 0.01
N ARG A 257 -38.18 0.26 -0.31
CA ARG A 257 -38.56 0.57 -1.68
C ARG A 257 -37.40 1.10 -2.51
N TYR A 258 -36.35 1.65 -1.84
CA TYR A 258 -35.15 2.13 -2.49
C TYR A 258 -34.05 1.07 -2.51
N ASP A 259 -33.27 1.03 -3.59
CA ASP A 259 -31.98 0.36 -3.71
C ASP A 259 -30.94 1.43 -4.07
N PHE A 260 -30.41 2.09 -3.05
CA PHE A 260 -29.47 3.20 -3.28
C PHE A 260 -28.17 2.72 -3.91
N ARG A 261 -27.71 3.44 -4.95
CA ARG A 261 -26.48 3.11 -5.71
C ARG A 261 -25.44 4.20 -5.63
N ARG A 262 -25.86 5.46 -5.54
CA ARG A 262 -24.96 6.61 -5.49
C ARG A 262 -25.49 7.68 -4.55
N LEU A 263 -24.53 8.31 -3.88
CA LEU A 263 -24.72 9.53 -3.12
C LEU A 263 -23.98 10.67 -3.82
N GLN A 264 -24.56 11.84 -3.88
CA GLN A 264 -23.92 13.05 -4.38
C GLN A 264 -24.30 14.25 -3.51
N ILE A 265 -23.39 15.22 -3.41
CA ILE A 265 -23.66 16.49 -2.71
C ILE A 265 -24.09 17.51 -3.76
N ASP A 266 -25.26 18.08 -3.55
CA ASP A 266 -25.71 19.26 -4.28
C ASP A 266 -25.17 20.50 -3.54
N ALA A 267 -24.01 20.99 -3.99
CA ALA A 267 -23.36 22.13 -3.37
C ALA A 267 -24.16 23.45 -3.54
N GLU A 268 -24.94 23.58 -4.62
CA GLU A 268 -25.76 24.78 -4.89
C GLU A 268 -26.95 24.88 -3.92
N ARG A 269 -27.65 23.76 -3.70
CA ARG A 269 -28.83 23.70 -2.82
C ARG A 269 -28.48 23.22 -1.40
N LYS A 270 -27.21 22.96 -1.10
CA LYS A 270 -26.71 22.45 0.19
C LYS A 270 -27.49 21.21 0.63
N GLY A 271 -27.67 20.25 -0.28
CA GLY A 271 -28.42 19.03 -0.03
C GLY A 271 -27.65 17.78 -0.44
N LEU A 272 -28.22 16.64 -0.11
CA LEU A 272 -27.71 15.33 -0.49
C LEU A 272 -28.68 14.68 -1.48
N ILE A 273 -28.14 14.11 -2.54
CA ILE A 273 -28.85 13.33 -3.54
C ILE A 273 -28.51 11.86 -3.32
N ALA A 274 -29.52 11.02 -3.17
CA ALA A 274 -29.39 9.57 -3.15
C ALA A 274 -30.12 8.97 -4.35
N LEU A 275 -29.36 8.39 -5.29
CA LEU A 275 -29.90 7.74 -6.48
C LEU A 275 -30.23 6.28 -6.19
N SER A 276 -31.48 5.90 -6.42
CA SER A 276 -31.93 4.51 -6.33
C SER A 276 -31.90 3.82 -7.70
N TYR A 277 -31.54 2.52 -7.70
CA TYR A 277 -31.55 1.65 -8.89
C TYR A 277 -32.94 1.48 -9.50
N SER A 278 -33.98 1.71 -8.72
CA SER A 278 -35.40 1.69 -9.18
C SER A 278 -35.85 2.97 -9.93
N GLY A 279 -34.92 3.93 -10.10
CA GLY A 279 -35.20 5.13 -10.91
C GLY A 279 -35.70 6.33 -10.11
N GLN A 280 -35.66 6.28 -8.78
CA GLN A 280 -36.00 7.42 -7.93
C GLN A 280 -34.72 8.11 -7.44
N ILE A 281 -34.83 9.39 -7.20
CA ILE A 281 -33.93 10.18 -6.40
C ILE A 281 -34.62 10.54 -5.10
N LEU A 282 -33.88 10.35 -3.99
CA LEU A 282 -34.23 10.96 -2.72
C LEU A 282 -33.34 12.18 -2.52
N TYR A 283 -33.95 13.37 -2.55
CA TYR A 283 -33.28 14.61 -2.20
C TYR A 283 -33.44 14.86 -0.70
N ILE A 284 -32.35 15.15 -0.01
CA ILE A 284 -32.30 15.39 1.43
C ILE A 284 -31.70 16.77 1.66
N ASP A 285 -32.51 17.69 2.23
CA ASP A 285 -32.05 19.04 2.51
C ASP A 285 -31.17 19.13 3.78
N SER A 286 -30.63 20.31 4.06
CA SER A 286 -29.79 20.58 5.22
C SER A 286 -30.51 20.40 6.58
N LEU A 287 -31.84 20.36 6.59
CA LEU A 287 -32.68 20.09 7.75
C LEU A 287 -33.10 18.61 7.85
N PHE A 288 -32.59 17.78 6.94
CA PHE A 288 -32.93 16.36 6.79
C PHE A 288 -34.38 16.08 6.41
N HIS A 289 -35.08 17.04 5.75
CA HIS A 289 -36.33 16.72 5.08
C HIS A 289 -36.02 15.99 3.77
N THR A 290 -36.84 15.00 3.48
CA THR A 290 -36.68 14.16 2.32
C THR A 290 -37.72 14.45 1.28
N THR A 291 -37.32 14.62 0.02
CA THR A 291 -38.19 14.78 -1.13
C THR A 291 -37.90 13.70 -2.16
N GLN A 292 -38.91 12.90 -2.50
CA GLN A 292 -38.77 11.91 -3.57
C GLN A 292 -38.97 12.58 -4.93
N ILE A 293 -38.11 12.23 -5.88
CA ILE A 293 -38.20 12.67 -7.28
C ILE A 293 -38.17 11.40 -8.14
N ASP A 294 -39.26 11.14 -8.86
CA ASP A 294 -39.38 10.01 -9.77
C ASP A 294 -38.86 10.39 -11.15
N LEU A 295 -37.81 9.74 -11.62
CA LEU A 295 -37.17 10.00 -12.91
C LEU A 295 -37.76 9.16 -14.04
N ASN A 296 -38.52 8.11 -13.72
CA ASN A 296 -39.01 7.09 -14.67
C ASN A 296 -37.89 6.44 -15.51
N LEU A 297 -36.71 6.31 -14.93
CA LEU A 297 -35.53 5.68 -15.55
C LEU A 297 -35.38 4.23 -15.09
N VAL A 298 -34.83 3.39 -15.97
CA VAL A 298 -34.63 1.97 -15.69
C VAL A 298 -33.16 1.72 -15.36
N ALA A 299 -32.91 1.14 -14.18
CA ALA A 299 -31.60 0.73 -13.72
C ALA A 299 -30.51 1.82 -13.82
N PRO A 300 -30.74 3.02 -13.25
CA PRO A 300 -29.71 4.04 -13.18
C PRO A 300 -28.55 3.58 -12.27
N ILE A 301 -27.32 3.83 -12.71
CA ILE A 301 -26.10 3.35 -12.04
C ILE A 301 -25.20 4.47 -11.51
N GLY A 302 -25.40 5.68 -12.00
CA GLY A 302 -24.59 6.83 -11.60
C GLY A 302 -25.28 8.16 -11.89
N ILE A 303 -24.99 9.15 -11.07
CA ILE A 303 -25.45 10.53 -11.21
C ILE A 303 -24.26 11.46 -10.97
N GLU A 304 -24.08 12.43 -11.86
CA GLU A 304 -22.99 13.41 -11.77
C GLU A 304 -23.47 14.79 -12.26
N TYR A 305 -22.84 15.86 -11.77
CA TYR A 305 -23.10 17.22 -12.22
C TYR A 305 -22.15 17.59 -13.37
N LEU A 306 -22.71 17.88 -14.55
CA LEU A 306 -21.98 18.24 -15.76
C LEU A 306 -22.35 19.65 -16.18
N SER A 307 -21.39 20.56 -16.14
CA SER A 307 -21.49 21.97 -16.54
C SER A 307 -22.59 22.74 -15.80
N ASP A 308 -23.84 22.52 -16.13
CA ASP A 308 -25.03 23.25 -15.64
C ASP A 308 -26.21 22.33 -15.27
N ALA A 309 -26.01 21.03 -15.33
CA ALA A 309 -27.08 20.06 -15.14
C ALA A 309 -26.63 18.75 -14.49
N TRP A 310 -27.56 18.11 -13.85
CA TRP A 310 -27.41 16.74 -13.40
C TRP A 310 -27.62 15.79 -14.57
N VAL A 311 -26.72 14.80 -14.69
CA VAL A 311 -26.80 13.72 -15.68
C VAL A 311 -26.80 12.37 -14.97
N VAL A 312 -27.68 11.49 -15.46
CA VAL A 312 -27.82 10.13 -14.93
C VAL A 312 -27.52 9.14 -16.04
N ALA A 313 -26.65 8.18 -15.74
CA ALA A 313 -26.38 7.06 -16.64
C ALA A 313 -27.16 5.82 -16.21
N CYS A 314 -27.80 5.16 -17.17
CA CYS A 314 -28.52 3.89 -17.01
C CYS A 314 -27.64 2.72 -17.49
N LYS A 315 -27.82 1.55 -16.86
CA LYS A 315 -27.10 0.33 -17.21
C LYS A 315 -27.27 -0.07 -18.69
N SER A 316 -28.42 0.21 -19.28
CA SER A 316 -28.75 -0.07 -20.68
C SER A 316 -28.01 0.80 -21.72
N GLY A 317 -27.23 1.80 -21.25
CA GLY A 317 -26.43 2.68 -22.11
C GLY A 317 -27.00 4.07 -22.28
N GLU A 318 -28.25 4.36 -21.88
CA GLU A 318 -28.81 5.69 -21.95
C GLU A 318 -28.19 6.61 -20.89
N ILE A 319 -27.94 7.85 -21.28
CA ILE A 319 -27.54 8.95 -20.41
C ILE A 319 -28.55 10.07 -20.56
N PHE A 320 -29.12 10.50 -19.45
CA PHE A 320 -30.17 11.51 -19.40
C PHE A 320 -29.69 12.78 -18.68
N LYS A 321 -30.04 13.93 -19.21
CA LYS A 321 -30.05 15.20 -18.46
C LYS A 321 -31.34 15.24 -17.64
N ILE A 322 -31.23 15.54 -16.36
CA ILE A 322 -32.37 15.52 -15.44
C ILE A 322 -32.56 16.85 -14.75
N SER A 323 -33.81 17.12 -14.35
CA SER A 323 -34.16 18.24 -13.48
C SER A 323 -34.55 17.71 -12.10
N LEU A 324 -33.85 18.16 -11.06
CA LEU A 324 -34.22 17.87 -9.67
C LEU A 324 -35.47 18.62 -9.17
N THR A 325 -36.01 19.55 -9.97
CA THR A 325 -37.16 20.35 -9.55
C THR A 325 -38.48 19.64 -9.86
N ASN A 326 -38.56 19.00 -11.03
CA ASN A 326 -39.79 18.39 -11.53
C ASN A 326 -39.64 16.92 -11.97
N GLY A 327 -38.45 16.33 -11.78
CA GLY A 327 -38.18 14.94 -12.17
C GLY A 327 -38.12 14.70 -13.69
N SER A 328 -38.16 15.75 -14.50
CA SER A 328 -38.10 15.56 -15.97
C SER A 328 -36.72 15.05 -16.38
N SER A 329 -36.71 14.13 -17.34
CA SER A 329 -35.50 13.55 -17.92
C SER A 329 -35.54 13.71 -19.45
N VAL A 330 -34.40 14.12 -20.03
CA VAL A 330 -34.19 14.23 -21.46
C VAL A 330 -33.00 13.39 -21.85
N LEU A 331 -33.18 12.51 -22.86
CA LEU A 331 -32.10 11.68 -23.38
C LEU A 331 -31.01 12.58 -23.97
N LEU A 332 -29.82 12.51 -23.42
CA LEU A 332 -28.62 13.22 -23.87
C LEU A 332 -27.84 12.39 -24.87
N TYR A 333 -27.64 11.10 -24.54
CA TYR A 333 -26.83 10.18 -25.34
C TYR A 333 -27.24 8.72 -25.11
N LYS A 334 -27.09 7.89 -26.15
CA LYS A 334 -27.26 6.44 -26.09
C LYS A 334 -25.93 5.76 -26.45
N HIS A 335 -25.27 5.21 -25.46
CA HIS A 335 -24.06 4.40 -25.67
C HIS A 335 -24.41 3.03 -26.27
N PRO A 336 -23.61 2.51 -27.23
CA PRO A 336 -23.94 1.24 -27.91
C PRO A 336 -23.89 0.02 -27.00
N HIS A 337 -23.12 0.08 -25.93
CA HIS A 337 -22.95 -1.02 -24.97
C HIS A 337 -23.51 -0.65 -23.59
N ALA A 338 -23.75 -1.66 -22.76
CA ALA A 338 -24.15 -1.45 -21.38
C ALA A 338 -23.08 -0.64 -20.63
N ILE A 339 -23.48 0.45 -19.98
CA ILE A 339 -22.59 1.22 -19.11
C ILE A 339 -22.48 0.48 -17.79
N THR A 340 -21.26 0.23 -17.35
CA THR A 340 -20.97 -0.56 -16.13
C THR A 340 -20.44 0.30 -15.00
N THR A 341 -19.88 1.47 -15.32
CA THR A 341 -19.43 2.47 -14.33
C THR A 341 -19.53 3.88 -14.90
N PHE A 342 -19.81 4.85 -14.03
CA PHE A 342 -20.00 6.25 -14.36
C PHE A 342 -19.44 7.08 -13.22
N ALA A 343 -18.47 7.94 -13.51
CA ALA A 343 -17.72 8.66 -12.47
C ALA A 343 -17.29 10.05 -12.98
N LYS A 344 -17.26 11.02 -12.07
CA LYS A 344 -16.70 12.34 -12.32
C LYS A 344 -15.22 12.37 -11.91
N SER A 345 -14.39 12.93 -12.77
CA SER A 345 -13.01 13.23 -12.51
C SER A 345 -12.75 14.70 -12.83
N ARG A 346 -12.58 15.52 -11.81
CA ARG A 346 -12.47 16.99 -11.94
C ARG A 346 -13.68 17.58 -12.69
N GLN A 347 -13.45 18.06 -13.93
CA GLN A 347 -14.47 18.66 -14.81
C GLN A 347 -15.03 17.66 -15.85
N GLU A 348 -14.49 16.44 -15.90
CA GLU A 348 -14.86 15.44 -16.89
C GLU A 348 -15.76 14.37 -16.28
N ILE A 349 -16.74 13.90 -17.02
CA ILE A 349 -17.48 12.69 -16.72
C ILE A 349 -16.95 11.56 -17.58
N LEU A 350 -16.63 10.45 -16.92
CA LEU A 350 -16.10 9.24 -17.51
C LEU A 350 -17.10 8.12 -17.40
N LEU A 351 -17.19 7.31 -18.44
CA LEU A 351 -17.98 6.09 -18.45
C LEU A 351 -17.14 4.90 -18.92
N GLY A 352 -17.35 3.79 -18.25
CA GLY A 352 -16.82 2.50 -18.64
C GLY A 352 -17.95 1.57 -19.04
N ASP A 353 -17.71 0.77 -20.06
CA ASP A 353 -18.71 -0.12 -20.61
C ASP A 353 -18.43 -1.60 -20.39
N SER A 354 -19.37 -2.44 -20.80
CA SER A 354 -19.29 -3.90 -20.70
C SER A 354 -18.26 -4.54 -21.62
N GLN A 355 -17.77 -3.82 -22.63
CA GLN A 355 -16.72 -4.26 -23.54
C GLN A 355 -15.32 -3.82 -23.08
N GLY A 356 -15.25 -3.06 -22.00
CA GLY A 356 -14.00 -2.59 -21.41
C GLY A 356 -13.51 -1.26 -22.00
N GLY A 357 -14.34 -0.57 -22.77
CA GLY A 357 -14.07 0.77 -23.28
C GLY A 357 -14.18 1.84 -22.20
N LEU A 358 -13.25 2.80 -22.22
CA LEU A 358 -13.31 4.03 -21.42
C LEU A 358 -13.62 5.21 -22.32
N PHE A 359 -14.65 5.97 -21.97
CA PHE A 359 -15.10 7.12 -22.74
C PHE A 359 -15.22 8.36 -21.84
N ARG A 360 -15.02 9.53 -22.43
CA ARG A 360 -15.35 10.82 -21.83
C ARG A 360 -16.65 11.33 -22.40
N LEU A 361 -17.58 11.71 -21.55
CA LEU A 361 -18.81 12.42 -21.93
C LEU A 361 -18.53 13.92 -22.00
N ASN A 362 -18.79 14.53 -23.14
CA ASN A 362 -18.70 15.96 -23.34
C ASN A 362 -20.02 16.67 -22.93
N PRO A 363 -19.97 17.98 -22.63
CA PRO A 363 -21.20 18.74 -22.26
C PRO A 363 -22.31 18.76 -23.33
N ASP A 364 -21.93 18.62 -24.59
CA ASP A 364 -22.89 18.54 -25.73
C ASP A 364 -23.53 17.16 -25.87
N GLY A 365 -23.19 16.21 -25.01
CA GLY A 365 -23.69 14.84 -25.06
C GLY A 365 -22.89 13.89 -25.95
N THR A 366 -21.90 14.38 -26.69
CA THR A 366 -21.02 13.50 -27.45
C THR A 366 -20.07 12.73 -26.54
N THR A 367 -19.56 11.58 -26.99
CA THR A 367 -18.55 10.82 -26.27
C THR A 367 -17.24 10.71 -27.05
N LEU A 368 -16.13 10.78 -26.35
CA LEU A 368 -14.80 10.53 -26.90
C LEU A 368 -14.25 9.25 -26.28
N GLU A 369 -13.90 8.28 -27.14
CA GLU A 369 -13.20 7.07 -26.69
C GLU A 369 -11.78 7.43 -26.28
N LEU A 370 -11.44 7.14 -25.02
CA LEU A 370 -10.11 7.35 -24.46
C LEU A 370 -9.29 6.06 -24.47
N TRP A 371 -9.96 4.90 -24.36
CA TRP A 371 -9.32 3.59 -24.27
C TRP A 371 -10.25 2.47 -24.72
N LYS A 372 -9.77 1.56 -25.58
CA LYS A 372 -10.56 0.41 -26.09
C LYS A 372 -10.74 -0.74 -25.10
N GLY A 373 -9.83 -0.86 -24.13
CA GLY A 373 -9.92 -1.88 -23.09
C GLY A 373 -9.55 -3.30 -23.51
N ILE A 374 -9.84 -4.24 -22.59
CA ILE A 374 -9.44 -5.65 -22.66
C ILE A 374 -10.62 -6.62 -22.86
N ARG A 375 -11.73 -6.17 -23.38
CA ARG A 375 -13.00 -6.93 -23.51
C ARG A 375 -13.50 -7.55 -22.21
N GLN A 376 -13.37 -6.81 -21.12
CA GLN A 376 -13.90 -7.13 -19.80
C GLN A 376 -14.61 -5.89 -19.24
N PRO A 377 -15.76 -6.00 -18.58
CA PRO A 377 -16.46 -4.84 -18.05
C PRO A 377 -15.58 -4.00 -17.12
N ILE A 378 -15.50 -2.69 -17.38
CA ILE A 378 -14.90 -1.75 -16.44
C ILE A 378 -15.85 -1.55 -15.28
N THR A 379 -15.41 -1.78 -14.07
CA THR A 379 -16.25 -1.72 -12.86
C THR A 379 -15.94 -0.57 -11.94
N ALA A 380 -14.73 0.01 -12.08
CA ALA A 380 -14.30 1.19 -11.34
C ALA A 380 -13.35 2.03 -12.19
N ILE A 381 -13.44 3.35 -12.07
CA ILE A 381 -12.62 4.32 -12.79
C ILE A 381 -12.05 5.32 -11.79
N TYR A 382 -10.76 5.61 -11.94
CA TYR A 382 -10.10 6.77 -11.36
C TYR A 382 -9.30 7.48 -12.44
N LYS A 383 -9.36 8.83 -12.49
CA LYS A 383 -8.54 9.65 -13.39
C LYS A 383 -8.19 10.95 -12.70
N ASP A 384 -6.93 11.30 -12.68
CA ASP A 384 -6.45 12.61 -12.25
C ASP A 384 -5.11 12.94 -12.94
N GLN A 385 -4.93 14.20 -13.38
CA GLN A 385 -3.67 14.73 -13.94
C GLN A 385 -2.99 13.82 -14.98
N GLY A 386 -3.77 13.30 -15.94
CA GLY A 386 -3.24 12.39 -16.97
C GLY A 386 -3.08 10.94 -16.55
N ILE A 387 -3.04 10.64 -15.25
CA ILE A 387 -3.05 9.27 -14.72
C ILE A 387 -4.48 8.76 -14.70
N PHE A 388 -4.69 7.55 -15.18
CA PHE A 388 -5.95 6.83 -15.02
C PHE A 388 -5.69 5.45 -14.40
N ALA A 389 -6.69 4.94 -13.70
CA ALA A 389 -6.74 3.55 -13.24
C ALA A 389 -8.12 2.97 -13.53
N LEU A 390 -8.15 1.79 -14.11
CA LEU A 390 -9.36 1.06 -14.50
C LEU A 390 -9.40 -0.27 -13.78
N GLY A 391 -10.44 -0.52 -13.01
CA GLY A 391 -10.72 -1.80 -12.39
C GLY A 391 -11.72 -2.60 -13.23
N TYR A 392 -11.50 -3.90 -13.34
CA TYR A 392 -12.29 -4.80 -14.16
C TYR A 392 -13.06 -5.84 -13.33
N GLU A 393 -14.06 -6.46 -13.97
CA GLU A 393 -14.90 -7.50 -13.38
C GLU A 393 -14.11 -8.71 -12.90
N ASN A 394 -13.01 -9.04 -13.56
CA ASN A 394 -12.15 -10.19 -13.27
C ASN A 394 -11.01 -9.91 -12.27
N GLY A 395 -11.00 -8.74 -11.62
CA GLY A 395 -9.98 -8.37 -10.64
C GLY A 395 -8.71 -7.72 -11.20
N ARG A 396 -8.58 -7.61 -12.52
CA ARG A 396 -7.46 -6.91 -13.15
C ARG A 396 -7.60 -5.41 -12.95
N ILE A 397 -6.47 -4.73 -12.85
CA ILE A 397 -6.40 -3.28 -12.80
C ILE A 397 -5.41 -2.82 -13.86
N ILE A 398 -5.79 -1.85 -14.67
CA ILE A 398 -4.88 -1.19 -15.61
C ILE A 398 -4.67 0.23 -15.11
N ILE A 399 -3.42 0.60 -14.92
CA ILE A 399 -3.01 1.97 -14.60
C ILE A 399 -2.14 2.52 -15.72
N GLY A 400 -2.28 3.79 -16.03
CA GLY A 400 -1.49 4.39 -17.09
C GLY A 400 -1.58 5.90 -17.15
N ASN A 401 -0.87 6.45 -18.13
CA ASN A 401 -0.95 7.86 -18.47
C ASN A 401 -1.34 7.99 -19.95
N LEU A 402 -2.52 8.55 -20.21
CA LEU A 402 -3.06 8.70 -21.56
C LEU A 402 -2.21 9.61 -22.44
N GLU A 403 -1.57 10.64 -21.86
CA GLU A 403 -0.72 11.59 -22.60
C GLU A 403 0.62 10.96 -23.01
N LYS A 404 1.17 10.11 -22.13
CA LYS A 404 2.46 9.42 -22.36
C LYS A 404 2.30 8.08 -23.05
N GLY A 405 1.08 7.58 -23.22
CA GLY A 405 0.81 6.26 -23.79
C GLY A 405 1.39 5.09 -22.97
N THR A 406 1.71 5.30 -21.69
CA THR A 406 2.25 4.26 -20.81
C THR A 406 1.15 3.56 -20.07
N MET A 407 1.22 2.23 -20.00
CA MET A 407 0.25 1.39 -19.30
C MET A 407 0.94 0.25 -18.59
N GLU A 408 0.39 -0.10 -17.43
CA GLU A 408 0.84 -1.20 -16.60
C GLU A 408 -0.38 -1.95 -16.05
N GLU A 409 -0.27 -3.26 -16.01
CA GLU A 409 -1.28 -4.11 -15.40
C GLU A 409 -0.87 -4.46 -13.97
N LEU A 410 -1.78 -4.24 -13.03
CA LEU A 410 -1.62 -4.59 -11.62
C LEU A 410 -2.45 -5.85 -11.33
N VAL A 411 -1.77 -6.92 -10.94
CA VAL A 411 -2.38 -8.22 -10.66
C VAL A 411 -2.28 -8.53 -9.17
N GLY A 412 -3.40 -8.87 -8.54
CA GLY A 412 -3.40 -9.20 -7.11
C GLY A 412 -4.79 -9.44 -6.51
N HIS A 413 -5.83 -8.77 -7.02
CA HIS A 413 -7.20 -9.07 -6.65
C HIS A 413 -7.72 -10.33 -7.36
N LEU A 414 -8.61 -11.06 -6.68
CA LEU A 414 -9.15 -12.33 -7.15
C LEU A 414 -10.58 -12.21 -7.68
N SER A 415 -11.19 -11.03 -7.59
CA SER A 415 -12.57 -10.79 -7.97
C SER A 415 -12.78 -9.34 -8.40
N ARG A 416 -14.02 -9.01 -8.79
CA ARG A 416 -14.46 -7.70 -9.27
C ARG A 416 -13.88 -6.55 -8.45
N ILE A 417 -13.25 -5.59 -9.13
CA ILE A 417 -12.82 -4.33 -8.53
C ILE A 417 -14.04 -3.44 -8.30
N THR A 418 -14.17 -2.88 -7.12
CA THR A 418 -15.34 -2.09 -6.75
C THR A 418 -15.06 -0.60 -6.64
N CYS A 419 -13.87 -0.22 -6.18
CA CYS A 419 -13.48 1.18 -6.05
C CYS A 419 -11.98 1.35 -6.22
N LEU A 420 -11.56 2.52 -6.70
CA LEU A 420 -10.17 2.94 -6.91
C LEU A 420 -10.00 4.37 -6.37
N GLN A 421 -8.94 4.62 -5.62
CA GLN A 421 -8.57 5.96 -5.16
C GLN A 421 -7.05 6.10 -5.10
N LEU A 422 -6.52 7.16 -5.71
CA LEU A 422 -5.09 7.48 -5.66
C LEU A 422 -4.85 8.58 -4.61
N VAL A 423 -3.94 8.31 -3.68
CA VAL A 423 -3.55 9.23 -2.61
C VAL A 423 -2.02 9.20 -2.50
N ASN A 424 -1.36 10.35 -2.65
CA ASN A 424 0.09 10.49 -2.46
C ASN A 424 0.92 9.41 -3.21
N LYS A 425 0.66 9.22 -4.51
CA LYS A 425 1.28 8.19 -5.38
C LYS A 425 1.01 6.74 -4.94
N ARG A 426 0.05 6.52 -4.08
CA ARG A 426 -0.40 5.19 -3.67
C ARG A 426 -1.80 4.95 -4.19
N LEU A 427 -1.98 3.91 -4.97
CA LEU A 427 -3.30 3.50 -5.43
C LEU A 427 -3.91 2.52 -4.41
N PHE A 428 -5.06 2.86 -3.89
CA PHE A 428 -5.88 1.97 -3.08
C PHE A 428 -6.98 1.39 -3.95
N THR A 429 -7.28 0.12 -3.76
CA THR A 429 -8.27 -0.59 -4.55
C THR A 429 -9.04 -1.57 -3.69
N SER A 430 -10.36 -1.66 -3.88
CA SER A 430 -11.19 -2.65 -3.19
C SER A 430 -11.83 -3.64 -4.17
N SER A 431 -12.20 -4.81 -3.66
CA SER A 431 -12.74 -5.89 -4.47
C SER A 431 -13.78 -6.73 -3.72
N TYR A 432 -14.55 -7.50 -4.50
CA TYR A 432 -15.41 -8.57 -3.97
C TYR A 432 -14.62 -9.74 -3.36
N ASP A 433 -13.29 -9.76 -3.47
CA ASP A 433 -12.47 -10.71 -2.73
C ASP A 433 -12.38 -10.38 -1.22
N GLY A 434 -13.02 -9.29 -0.78
CA GLY A 434 -13.05 -8.86 0.61
C GLY A 434 -11.82 -8.06 1.04
N THR A 435 -10.94 -7.67 0.11
CA THR A 435 -9.72 -6.96 0.45
C THR A 435 -9.71 -5.52 -0.06
N VAL A 436 -9.02 -4.64 0.68
CA VAL A 436 -8.48 -3.38 0.15
C VAL A 436 -6.98 -3.55 0.01
N ARG A 437 -6.46 -3.29 -1.19
CA ARG A 437 -5.02 -3.37 -1.48
C ARG A 437 -4.44 -1.99 -1.69
N LEU A 438 -3.20 -1.82 -1.28
CA LEU A 438 -2.36 -0.68 -1.58
C LEU A 438 -1.32 -1.08 -2.62
N TRP A 439 -1.16 -0.25 -3.64
CA TRP A 439 -0.16 -0.36 -4.69
C TRP A 439 0.74 0.87 -4.64
N ASN A 440 2.02 0.67 -4.43
CA ASN A 440 2.98 1.75 -4.48
C ASN A 440 3.39 2.02 -5.94
N LEU A 441 3.09 3.21 -6.43
CA LEU A 441 3.39 3.61 -7.82
C LEU A 441 4.75 4.31 -7.96
N ASP A 442 5.52 4.38 -6.89
CA ASP A 442 6.87 4.96 -6.93
C ASP A 442 7.83 3.95 -7.55
N LYS A 443 8.44 4.31 -8.69
CA LYS A 443 9.29 3.41 -9.49
C LYS A 443 10.55 2.96 -8.75
N ASP A 444 11.01 3.75 -7.79
CA ASP A 444 12.21 3.45 -7.01
C ASP A 444 11.95 2.45 -5.87
N ASN A 445 10.68 2.22 -5.53
CA ASN A 445 10.24 1.36 -4.45
C ASN A 445 9.32 0.25 -4.98
N LYS A 446 9.91 -0.79 -5.55
CA LYS A 446 9.22 -1.97 -6.13
C LYS A 446 8.58 -2.88 -5.07
N VAL A 447 7.96 -2.33 -4.05
CA VAL A 447 7.11 -3.12 -3.17
C VAL A 447 5.82 -3.38 -3.92
N GLY A 448 5.55 -4.65 -4.20
CA GLY A 448 4.29 -5.07 -4.81
C GLY A 448 3.07 -4.62 -4.01
N SER A 449 1.89 -5.02 -4.43
CA SER A 449 0.68 -4.72 -3.65
C SER A 449 0.64 -5.53 -2.36
N PHE A 450 0.08 -4.95 -1.33
CA PHE A 450 -0.28 -5.69 -0.12
C PHE A 450 -1.69 -5.31 0.37
N VAL A 451 -2.27 -6.18 1.19
CA VAL A 451 -3.59 -5.99 1.75
C VAL A 451 -3.49 -5.04 2.96
N VAL A 452 -4.20 -3.91 2.90
CA VAL A 452 -4.28 -2.94 4.02
C VAL A 452 -5.53 -3.15 4.87
N ALA A 453 -6.56 -3.78 4.32
CA ALA A 453 -7.73 -4.21 5.06
C ALA A 453 -8.32 -5.46 4.44
N GLU A 454 -8.80 -6.38 5.29
CA GLU A 454 -9.45 -7.62 4.89
C GLU A 454 -10.74 -7.81 5.67
N GLN A 455 -11.80 -8.19 4.98
CA GLN A 455 -13.12 -8.44 5.53
C GLN A 455 -13.65 -9.79 5.04
N LYS A 456 -14.50 -10.43 5.82
CA LYS A 456 -15.13 -11.70 5.44
C LYS A 456 -16.13 -11.58 4.29
N ASN A 457 -16.55 -10.36 3.99
CA ASN A 457 -17.61 -10.06 3.02
C ASN A 457 -17.07 -9.17 1.90
N TRP A 458 -17.75 -9.18 0.76
CA TRP A 458 -17.47 -8.34 -0.39
C TRP A 458 -17.42 -6.87 0.01
N ILE A 459 -16.33 -6.17 -0.32
CA ILE A 459 -16.24 -4.72 -0.13
C ILE A 459 -16.85 -4.05 -1.37
N TYR A 460 -17.92 -3.31 -1.19
CA TYR A 460 -18.61 -2.60 -2.27
C TYR A 460 -18.03 -1.21 -2.53
N VAL A 461 -17.57 -0.57 -1.49
CA VAL A 461 -17.09 0.80 -1.54
C VAL A 461 -16.07 1.05 -0.45
N PHE A 462 -15.11 1.92 -0.75
CA PHE A 462 -14.28 2.53 0.28
C PHE A 462 -14.09 4.02 -0.03
N ARG A 463 -13.69 4.76 1.01
CA ARG A 463 -13.19 6.14 0.93
C ARG A 463 -11.97 6.27 1.80
N ILE A 464 -11.01 7.08 1.35
CA ILE A 464 -9.91 7.56 2.17
C ILE A 464 -10.20 9.00 2.53
N GLU A 465 -10.28 9.26 3.81
CA GLU A 465 -10.32 10.59 4.37
C GLU A 465 -8.88 11.01 4.62
N ASN A 466 -8.39 11.98 3.80
CA ASN A 466 -6.97 12.30 3.68
C ASN A 466 -6.44 13.04 4.92
N ASP A 467 -7.21 13.93 5.50
CA ASP A 467 -6.75 14.81 6.59
C ASP A 467 -6.43 14.01 7.86
N ARG A 468 -7.11 12.86 8.06
CA ARG A 468 -6.92 11.98 9.22
C ARG A 468 -6.33 10.61 8.86
N ASN A 469 -6.04 10.40 7.58
CA ASN A 469 -5.55 9.11 7.07
C ASN A 469 -6.44 7.92 7.48
N LEU A 470 -7.76 8.07 7.33
CA LEU A 470 -8.73 7.02 7.63
C LEU A 470 -9.14 6.28 6.35
N LEU A 471 -9.11 4.97 6.41
CA LEU A 471 -9.75 4.08 5.44
C LEU A 471 -11.13 3.72 5.96
N ILE A 472 -12.15 4.05 5.21
CA ILE A 472 -13.56 3.81 5.51
C ILE A 472 -14.09 2.83 4.46
N THR A 473 -14.62 1.69 4.87
CA THR A 473 -15.11 0.65 3.95
C THR A 473 -16.55 0.27 4.28
N GLY A 474 -17.33 0.00 3.22
CA GLY A 474 -18.67 -0.55 3.30
C GLY A 474 -18.76 -1.90 2.61
N ASN A 475 -19.34 -2.89 3.28
CA ASN A 475 -19.37 -4.24 2.78
C ASN A 475 -20.77 -4.80 2.51
N GLY A 476 -20.82 -6.07 2.05
CA GLY A 476 -22.03 -6.76 1.64
C GLY A 476 -23.01 -7.10 2.76
N LYS A 477 -22.59 -7.04 4.02
CA LYS A 477 -23.46 -7.26 5.20
C LYS A 477 -23.93 -5.99 5.88
N GLY A 478 -23.70 -4.82 5.25
CA GLY A 478 -24.07 -3.55 5.87
C GLY A 478 -23.12 -3.10 6.99
N GLU A 479 -21.93 -3.66 7.04
CA GLU A 479 -20.93 -3.31 8.02
C GLU A 479 -20.10 -2.13 7.50
N LEU A 480 -19.98 -1.09 8.32
CA LEU A 480 -19.07 0.03 8.16
C LEU A 480 -17.82 -0.25 8.97
N CYS A 481 -16.66 -0.34 8.32
CA CYS A 481 -15.39 -0.48 8.99
C CYS A 481 -14.53 0.76 8.76
N ILE A 482 -13.87 1.22 9.81
CA ILE A 482 -12.97 2.38 9.78
C ILE A 482 -11.66 1.99 10.44
N SER A 483 -10.56 2.23 9.75
CA SER A 483 -9.20 1.94 10.21
C SER A 483 -8.25 3.06 9.85
N SER A 484 -7.19 3.23 10.61
CA SER A 484 -6.09 4.12 10.21
C SER A 484 -5.27 3.51 9.08
N ILE A 485 -4.80 4.35 8.17
CA ILE A 485 -3.79 3.97 7.15
C ILE A 485 -2.46 4.69 7.39
N SER A 486 -2.30 5.47 8.47
CA SER A 486 -1.03 6.11 8.82
C SER A 486 -0.22 5.22 9.76
N PRO A 487 0.95 4.73 9.34
CA PRO A 487 1.88 4.03 10.20
C PRO A 487 2.28 4.84 11.43
N GLU A 488 2.43 6.16 11.28
CA GLU A 488 2.82 7.07 12.35
C GLU A 488 1.76 7.18 13.44
N VAL A 489 0.49 7.35 13.03
CA VAL A 489 -0.65 7.43 13.97
C VAL A 489 -0.84 6.11 14.71
N MET A 490 -0.71 4.99 13.98
CA MET A 490 -0.79 3.66 14.59
C MET A 490 0.34 3.43 15.60
N ALA A 491 1.58 3.81 15.25
CA ALA A 491 2.74 3.67 16.13
C ALA A 491 2.60 4.52 17.39
N GLU A 492 2.11 5.75 17.28
CA GLU A 492 1.86 6.61 18.43
C GLU A 492 0.79 6.03 19.36
N THR A 493 -0.31 5.51 18.78
CA THR A 493 -1.35 4.81 19.54
C THR A 493 -0.79 3.58 20.27
N ILE A 494 0.13 2.85 19.64
CA ILE A 494 0.81 1.71 20.26
C ILE A 494 1.70 2.20 21.40
N ARG A 495 2.47 3.27 21.18
CA ARG A 495 3.34 3.88 22.21
C ARG A 495 2.56 4.26 23.47
N GLU A 496 1.39 4.88 23.31
CA GLU A 496 0.50 5.23 24.42
C GLU A 496 -0.04 4.01 25.19
N LYS A 497 -0.13 2.86 24.53
CA LYS A 497 -0.59 1.58 25.10
C LYS A 497 0.54 0.70 25.66
N LEU A 498 1.80 1.13 25.58
CA LEU A 498 2.90 0.38 26.17
C LEU A 498 2.75 0.35 27.69
N SER A 499 2.89 -0.82 28.28
CA SER A 499 2.80 -1.04 29.73
C SER A 499 4.17 -1.18 30.40
N ARG A 500 5.23 -1.44 29.61
CA ARG A 500 6.61 -1.65 30.06
C ARG A 500 7.61 -1.39 28.93
N ASN A 501 8.87 -1.34 29.27
CA ASN A 501 9.97 -1.41 28.30
C ASN A 501 10.40 -2.87 28.06
N PHE A 502 11.26 -3.12 27.05
CA PHE A 502 11.96 -4.39 26.92
C PHE A 502 12.84 -4.64 28.15
N THR A 503 12.98 -5.90 28.58
CA THR A 503 14.10 -6.28 29.42
C THR A 503 15.39 -6.31 28.60
N LYS A 504 16.56 -6.29 29.26
CA LYS A 504 17.85 -6.40 28.55
C LYS A 504 18.00 -7.76 27.83
N GLU A 505 17.43 -8.81 28.43
CA GLU A 505 17.41 -10.15 27.85
C GLU A 505 16.52 -10.21 26.60
N GLU A 506 15.32 -9.62 26.66
CA GLU A 506 14.41 -9.51 25.50
C GLU A 506 15.05 -8.68 24.39
N TRP A 507 15.68 -7.54 24.74
CA TRP A 507 16.40 -6.72 23.77
C TRP A 507 17.49 -7.51 23.06
N ASN A 508 18.36 -8.18 23.82
CA ASN A 508 19.43 -8.99 23.25
C ASN A 508 18.91 -10.15 22.39
N TYR A 509 17.76 -10.72 22.76
CA TYR A 509 17.14 -11.81 22.00
C TYR A 509 16.51 -11.34 20.68
N TYR A 510 15.79 -10.22 20.68
CA TYR A 510 15.02 -9.76 19.51
C TYR A 510 15.81 -8.81 18.62
N ILE A 511 16.67 -7.96 19.17
CA ILE A 511 17.37 -6.88 18.49
C ILE A 511 18.88 -7.17 18.42
N GLY A 512 19.45 -7.70 19.48
CA GLY A 512 20.87 -8.05 19.56
C GLY A 512 21.79 -6.83 19.59
N GLU A 513 22.97 -6.98 19.01
CA GLU A 513 24.01 -5.94 18.96
C GLU A 513 23.81 -4.90 17.85
N LEU A 514 22.75 -5.02 17.06
CA LEU A 514 22.47 -4.08 15.96
C LEU A 514 22.07 -2.68 16.44
N SER A 515 21.61 -2.55 17.68
CA SER A 515 21.30 -1.27 18.30
C SER A 515 21.56 -1.34 19.80
N GLU A 516 22.02 -0.23 20.37
CA GLU A 516 22.12 -0.07 21.81
C GLU A 516 20.74 -0.17 22.46
N TYR A 517 20.71 -0.63 23.74
CA TYR A 517 19.46 -0.74 24.49
C TYR A 517 18.78 0.62 24.66
N GLU A 518 17.55 0.71 24.18
CA GLU A 518 16.71 1.91 24.30
C GLU A 518 15.44 1.61 25.13
N THR A 519 14.99 2.61 25.89
CA THR A 519 13.68 2.61 26.52
C THR A 519 12.68 3.41 25.69
N PHE A 520 11.48 2.88 25.47
CA PHE A 520 10.43 3.54 24.69
C PHE A 520 9.46 4.35 25.57
N MET A 521 9.39 4.00 26.84
CA MET A 521 8.65 4.75 27.86
C MET A 521 9.65 5.54 28.70
N GLN A 522 9.39 6.83 28.90
CA GLN A 522 10.10 7.63 29.91
C GLN A 522 9.65 7.16 31.30
N GLU A 523 10.58 6.98 32.22
CA GLU A 523 10.30 6.67 33.63
C GLU A 523 9.50 7.78 34.33
#